data_f03ec29649194fa1ee3681b258bf02fd
#
_entry.id   f03ec29649194fa1ee3681b258bf02fd
#
_cell.length_a   1.000
_cell.length_b   1.000
_cell.length_c   1.000
_cell.angle_alpha   90.00
_cell.angle_beta   90.00
_cell.angle_gamma   90.00
#
_symmetry.space_group_name_H-M   'P 1'
#
loop_
_entity.id
_entity.type
_entity.pdbx_description
1 polymer ?
#
loop_
_entity_poly.entity_id
_entity_poly.type
_entity_poly.pdbx_seq_one_letter_code
_entity_poly.pdbx_strand_id
1 'polypeptide(L)'
;MSRIGNCGSYQMIFKRISMHARLVVAACALLALAACEGIETQRADADGPEDRLRKQSGKLFGDINILGGSNDDAESGTGIGVNGFLWRASLDTLSFLPLSSADPFGGVIITDWYAPPESPAERFKVTVYILGRELRADGVRVAVFRQKRENGQEWIDANTGENTATSLEDAILTRARELRVAQSAG
;
A
#
# COMPACT_ATOMS: atom_id res chain seq x y z
N MET A 1 -3.15 69.55 77.51
CA MET A 1 -1.97 68.77 77.83
C MET A 1 -1.96 67.56 76.92
N SER A 2 -1.34 67.66 75.77
CA SER A 2 0.01 67.24 75.46
C SER A 2 0.18 65.70 75.44
N ARG A 3 0.21 65.10 74.29
CA ARG A 3 1.23 64.16 73.84
C ARG A 3 1.16 63.91 72.30
N ILE A 4 2.04 64.68 71.65
CA ILE A 4 2.50 64.36 70.29
C ILE A 4 3.75 63.50 70.53
N GLY A 5 3.74 62.29 70.01
CA GLY A 5 4.85 61.42 70.17
C GLY A 5 4.96 60.35 69.09
N ASN A 6 5.95 60.50 68.23
CA ASN A 6 6.63 59.45 67.49
C ASN A 6 6.00 58.83 66.27
N CYS A 7 5.79 59.65 65.23
CA CYS A 7 5.44 59.13 63.89
C CYS A 7 6.63 58.90 62.91
N GLY A 8 7.88 59.17 63.38
CA GLY A 8 9.05 59.15 62.50
C GLY A 8 9.75 57.77 62.33
N SER A 9 9.68 56.94 63.38
CA SER A 9 10.45 55.71 63.42
C SER A 9 9.84 54.57 62.55
N TYR A 10 8.54 54.57 62.46
CA TYR A 10 7.86 53.51 61.66
C TYR A 10 7.99 53.65 60.09
N GLN A 11 8.16 54.88 59.65
CA GLN A 11 8.34 55.18 58.22
C GLN A 11 9.68 54.63 57.66
N MET A 12 10.74 54.71 58.47
CA MET A 12 12.04 54.21 58.00
C MET A 12 12.14 52.67 58.00
N ILE A 13 11.51 52.04 59.00
CA ILE A 13 11.48 50.55 59.07
C ILE A 13 10.66 49.96 57.87
N PHE A 14 9.53 50.56 57.52
CA PHE A 14 8.70 50.14 56.42
C PHE A 14 9.43 50.31 55.09
N LYS A 15 10.20 51.37 54.92
CA LYS A 15 10.96 51.64 53.69
C LYS A 15 12.10 50.67 53.49
N ARG A 16 12.76 50.22 54.58
CA ARG A 16 13.84 49.21 54.59
C ARG A 16 13.28 47.78 54.25
N ILE A 17 12.16 47.44 54.88
CA ILE A 17 11.51 46.14 54.62
C ILE A 17 11.04 46.07 53.16
N SER A 18 10.49 47.15 52.60
CA SER A 18 10.08 47.21 51.17
C SER A 18 11.26 47.08 50.20
N MET A 19 12.44 47.60 50.58
CA MET A 19 13.64 47.52 49.74
C MET A 19 14.24 46.09 49.76
N HIS A 20 14.29 45.43 50.91
CA HIS A 20 14.71 44.05 50.98
C HIS A 20 13.71 43.08 50.33
N ALA A 21 12.42 43.32 50.48
CA ALA A 21 11.40 42.55 49.81
C ALA A 21 11.50 42.66 48.26
N ARG A 22 11.80 43.84 47.75
CA ARG A 22 12.05 44.04 46.31
C ARG A 22 13.32 43.36 45.81
N LEU A 23 14.39 43.34 46.60
CA LEU A 23 15.63 42.64 46.29
C LEU A 23 15.45 41.12 46.30
N VAL A 24 14.68 40.59 47.25
CA VAL A 24 14.36 39.17 47.31
C VAL A 24 13.52 38.73 46.14
N VAL A 25 12.50 39.52 45.76
CA VAL A 25 11.68 39.24 44.59
C VAL A 25 12.49 39.29 43.28
N ALA A 26 13.40 40.27 43.17
CA ALA A 26 14.29 40.37 42.01
C ALA A 26 15.28 39.19 41.94
N ALA A 27 15.81 38.75 43.06
CA ALA A 27 16.72 37.59 43.16
C ALA A 27 15.98 36.27 42.81
N CYS A 28 14.73 36.09 43.29
CA CYS A 28 13.92 34.95 42.95
C CYS A 28 13.54 34.94 41.45
N ALA A 29 13.26 36.12 40.84
CA ALA A 29 12.98 36.21 39.41
C ALA A 29 14.23 35.87 38.56
N LEU A 30 15.42 36.27 38.98
CA LEU A 30 16.68 35.93 38.31
C LEU A 30 17.02 34.43 38.44
N LEU A 31 16.72 33.81 39.57
CA LEU A 31 16.89 32.36 39.77
C LEU A 31 15.88 31.55 38.97
N ALA A 32 14.68 32.07 38.77
CA ALA A 32 13.68 31.40 37.93
C ALA A 32 14.04 31.42 36.42
N LEU A 33 14.78 32.43 35.94
CA LEU A 33 15.25 32.47 34.55
C LEU A 33 16.46 31.51 34.31
N ALA A 34 17.26 31.23 35.33
CA ALA A 34 18.39 30.29 35.20
C ALA A 34 17.95 28.82 35.23
N ALA A 35 16.70 28.51 35.61
CA ALA A 35 16.15 27.15 35.59
C ALA A 35 15.66 26.70 34.22
N CYS A 36 15.72 27.54 33.17
CA CYS A 36 15.33 27.20 31.82
C CYS A 36 16.48 26.73 30.91
N GLU A 37 17.71 26.64 31.39
CA GLU A 37 18.84 26.04 30.67
C GLU A 37 19.01 24.58 31.11
N GLY A 38 18.23 23.67 30.54
CA GLY A 38 18.38 22.24 30.87
C GLY A 38 17.24 21.38 30.41
N ILE A 39 16.43 21.84 29.48
CA ILE A 39 15.63 20.90 28.67
C ILE A 39 16.54 20.48 27.51
N GLU A 40 17.48 19.56 27.80
CA GLU A 40 17.87 18.64 26.76
C GLU A 40 16.58 18.06 26.24
N THR A 41 16.18 18.47 25.05
CA THR A 41 15.27 17.69 24.20
C THR A 41 16.01 16.39 23.91
N GLN A 42 16.03 15.47 24.87
CA GLN A 42 16.13 14.08 24.59
C GLN A 42 15.04 13.88 23.52
N ARG A 43 15.46 13.82 22.24
CA ARG A 43 14.68 13.16 21.24
C ARG A 43 14.46 11.77 21.84
N ALA A 44 13.40 11.65 22.62
CA ALA A 44 12.82 10.37 22.85
C ALA A 44 12.55 9.85 21.43
N ASP A 45 13.22 8.76 21.08
CA ASP A 45 12.74 7.86 20.06
C ASP A 45 11.40 7.33 20.57
N ALA A 46 10.47 8.25 20.71
CA ALA A 46 9.10 7.97 20.99
C ALA A 46 8.51 7.57 19.65
N ASP A 47 8.40 6.26 19.46
CA ASP A 47 7.33 5.69 18.67
C ASP A 47 5.99 6.16 19.26
N GLY A 48 5.77 7.46 19.22
CA GLY A 48 4.51 8.09 19.60
C GLY A 48 3.42 7.61 18.65
N PRO A 49 2.17 7.57 19.10
CA PRO A 49 1.02 7.22 18.25
C PRO A 49 0.98 8.04 16.95
N GLU A 50 1.51 9.28 16.98
CA GLU A 50 1.57 10.17 15.83
C GLU A 50 2.64 9.78 14.80
N ASP A 51 3.80 9.25 15.24
CA ASP A 51 4.81 8.73 14.33
C ASP A 51 4.37 7.40 13.69
N ARG A 52 3.55 6.62 14.38
CA ARG A 52 2.89 5.44 13.78
C ARG A 52 1.90 5.86 12.72
N LEU A 53 1.14 6.93 12.94
CA LEU A 53 0.23 7.51 11.93
C LEU A 53 1.01 8.13 10.76
N ARG A 54 2.16 8.74 11.02
CA ARG A 54 3.01 9.32 9.98
C ARG A 54 3.74 8.26 9.15
N LYS A 55 4.18 7.17 9.77
CA LYS A 55 4.69 5.98 9.07
C LYS A 55 3.58 5.25 8.29
N GLN A 56 2.32 5.40 8.70
CA GLN A 56 1.14 4.90 7.96
C GLN A 56 0.59 5.93 6.96
N SER A 57 0.99 7.19 7.02
CA SER A 57 0.45 8.29 6.20
C SER A 57 0.97 8.32 4.76
N GLY A 58 1.39 7.20 4.22
CA GLY A 58 1.66 6.97 2.80
C GLY A 58 0.99 5.68 2.30
N LYS A 59 0.27 4.99 3.18
CA LYS A 59 -0.41 3.73 2.88
C LYS A 59 -1.91 3.96 2.76
N LEU A 60 -2.34 4.53 1.64
CA LEU A 60 -3.77 4.79 1.40
C LEU A 60 -4.58 3.50 1.18
N PHE A 61 -3.90 2.39 0.86
CA PHE A 61 -4.48 1.06 0.66
C PHE A 61 -3.53 -0.04 1.20
N GLY A 62 -3.26 -0.06 2.51
CA GLY A 62 -2.39 -1.08 3.11
C GLY A 62 -0.92 -0.93 2.68
N ASP A 63 -0.25 -2.01 2.35
CA ASP A 63 1.17 -2.04 1.95
C ASP A 63 1.45 -1.61 0.50
N ILE A 64 0.56 -0.86 -0.15
CA ILE A 64 0.80 -0.32 -1.49
C ILE A 64 1.72 0.90 -1.36
N ASN A 65 3.00 0.69 -1.55
CA ASN A 65 4.03 1.72 -1.58
C ASN A 65 4.00 2.41 -2.95
N ILE A 66 3.20 3.48 -3.09
CA ILE A 66 3.03 4.19 -4.37
C ILE A 66 4.26 5.06 -4.71
N LEU A 67 5.12 5.38 -3.74
CA LEU A 67 6.14 6.44 -3.89
C LEU A 67 7.52 6.15 -3.31
N GLY A 68 7.86 4.94 -2.92
CA GLY A 68 9.18 4.74 -2.35
C GLY A 68 9.59 3.30 -2.22
N GLY A 69 10.60 2.91 -2.99
CA GLY A 69 11.15 1.59 -3.00
C GLY A 69 11.62 1.13 -1.63
N SER A 70 11.15 -0.02 -1.22
CA SER A 70 11.90 -0.99 -0.45
C SER A 70 12.18 -2.16 -1.38
N ASN A 71 13.45 -2.52 -1.51
CA ASN A 71 13.97 -3.48 -2.47
C ASN A 71 13.55 -4.94 -2.20
N ASP A 72 12.64 -5.19 -1.26
CA ASP A 72 12.24 -6.54 -0.84
C ASP A 72 10.99 -7.05 -1.58
N ASP A 73 10.30 -6.20 -2.36
CA ASP A 73 9.06 -6.55 -3.09
C ASP A 73 9.25 -6.59 -4.61
N ALA A 74 10.48 -6.75 -5.11
CA ALA A 74 10.76 -6.84 -6.55
C ALA A 74 10.03 -8.03 -7.24
N GLU A 75 9.51 -8.98 -6.48
CA GLU A 75 8.69 -10.09 -7.00
C GLU A 75 7.21 -9.72 -7.21
N SER A 76 6.74 -8.62 -6.63
CA SER A 76 5.33 -8.18 -6.71
C SER A 76 5.16 -6.85 -7.47
N GLY A 77 6.11 -6.52 -8.37
CA GLY A 77 6.10 -5.24 -9.06
C GLY A 77 4.79 -4.94 -9.77
N THR A 78 3.89 -4.18 -9.17
CA THR A 78 2.89 -3.30 -9.77
C THR A 78 1.68 -2.99 -8.88
N GLY A 79 1.68 -3.27 -7.58
CA GLY A 79 0.51 -2.93 -6.72
C GLY A 79 -0.79 -3.68 -7.07
N ILE A 80 -0.73 -4.68 -7.93
CA ILE A 80 -1.84 -5.57 -8.27
C ILE A 80 -2.01 -6.66 -7.20
N GLY A 81 -3.24 -7.09 -6.97
CA GLY A 81 -3.58 -8.08 -5.95
C GLY A 81 -3.00 -9.47 -6.18
N VAL A 82 -2.41 -9.74 -7.36
CA VAL A 82 -1.92 -11.04 -7.82
C VAL A 82 -0.49 -10.96 -8.35
N ASN A 83 0.11 -12.12 -8.70
CA ASN A 83 1.44 -12.16 -9.28
C ASN A 83 1.51 -11.42 -10.63
N GLY A 84 2.39 -10.41 -10.72
CA GLY A 84 2.54 -9.58 -11.92
C GLY A 84 3.05 -10.32 -13.14
N PHE A 85 3.90 -11.35 -12.96
CA PHE A 85 4.40 -12.17 -14.08
C PHE A 85 3.29 -13.06 -14.65
N LEU A 86 2.48 -13.69 -13.78
CA LEU A 86 1.33 -14.47 -14.21
C LEU A 86 0.30 -13.59 -14.92
N TRP A 87 0.06 -12.39 -14.40
CA TRP A 87 -0.84 -11.42 -15.02
C TRP A 87 -0.40 -11.05 -16.43
N ARG A 88 0.85 -10.61 -16.61
CA ARG A 88 1.41 -10.26 -17.92
C ARG A 88 1.44 -11.44 -18.86
N ALA A 89 1.90 -12.60 -18.38
CA ALA A 89 1.95 -13.82 -19.17
C ALA A 89 0.57 -14.26 -19.67
N SER A 90 -0.47 -14.12 -18.83
CA SER A 90 -1.85 -14.43 -19.23
C SER A 90 -2.33 -13.50 -20.35
N LEU A 91 -2.09 -12.19 -20.23
CA LEU A 91 -2.43 -11.24 -21.28
C LEU A 91 -1.66 -11.48 -22.58
N ASP A 92 -0.36 -11.78 -22.49
CA ASP A 92 0.48 -12.12 -23.66
C ASP A 92 -0.04 -13.40 -24.36
N THR A 93 -0.37 -14.43 -23.58
CA THR A 93 -0.84 -15.72 -24.11
C THR A 93 -2.23 -15.60 -24.73
N LEU A 94 -3.08 -14.74 -24.19
CA LEU A 94 -4.46 -14.52 -24.68
C LEU A 94 -4.56 -13.36 -25.68
N SER A 95 -3.46 -12.78 -26.13
CA SER A 95 -3.44 -11.57 -26.96
C SER A 95 -4.19 -11.67 -28.29
N PHE A 96 -4.40 -12.89 -28.80
CA PHE A 96 -5.17 -13.16 -30.02
C PHE A 96 -6.69 -13.23 -29.79
N LEU A 97 -7.15 -13.23 -28.54
CA LEU A 97 -8.56 -13.27 -28.17
C LEU A 97 -9.06 -11.88 -27.74
N PRO A 98 -10.26 -11.48 -28.13
CA PRO A 98 -10.87 -10.26 -27.64
C PRO A 98 -11.16 -10.38 -26.15
N LEU A 99 -10.73 -9.39 -25.36
CA LEU A 99 -10.99 -9.36 -23.91
C LEU A 99 -12.35 -8.73 -23.62
N SER A 100 -13.15 -9.40 -22.81
CA SER A 100 -14.41 -8.89 -22.27
C SER A 100 -14.20 -8.14 -20.95
N SER A 101 -13.34 -8.66 -20.08
CA SER A 101 -13.01 -8.07 -18.79
C SER A 101 -11.62 -8.51 -18.33
N ALA A 102 -10.92 -7.62 -17.62
CA ALA A 102 -9.64 -7.92 -16.97
C ALA A 102 -9.56 -7.15 -15.65
N ASP A 103 -9.59 -7.88 -14.53
CA ASP A 103 -9.49 -7.34 -13.18
C ASP A 103 -8.18 -7.78 -12.51
N PRO A 104 -7.16 -6.90 -12.44
CA PRO A 104 -5.88 -7.24 -11.85
C PRO A 104 -5.93 -7.37 -10.32
N PHE A 105 -6.94 -6.81 -9.66
CA PHE A 105 -7.08 -6.91 -8.20
C PHE A 105 -7.72 -8.23 -7.79
N GLY A 106 -8.76 -8.64 -8.49
CA GLY A 106 -9.41 -9.94 -8.32
C GLY A 106 -8.69 -11.09 -9.01
N GLY A 107 -7.71 -10.79 -9.88
CA GLY A 107 -6.93 -11.81 -10.60
C GLY A 107 -7.73 -12.57 -11.66
N VAL A 108 -8.68 -11.91 -12.32
CA VAL A 108 -9.57 -12.56 -13.28
C VAL A 108 -9.45 -11.89 -14.65
N ILE A 109 -9.24 -12.71 -15.68
CA ILE A 109 -9.27 -12.29 -17.09
C ILE A 109 -10.34 -13.09 -17.81
N ILE A 110 -11.26 -12.41 -18.47
CA ILE A 110 -12.36 -13.03 -19.21
C ILE A 110 -12.27 -12.55 -20.67
N THR A 111 -12.20 -13.49 -21.62
CA THR A 111 -12.29 -13.17 -23.04
C THR A 111 -13.75 -13.09 -23.47
N ASP A 112 -14.00 -12.48 -24.61
CA ASP A 112 -15.26 -12.67 -25.32
C ASP A 112 -15.22 -13.94 -26.15
N TRP A 113 -16.35 -14.30 -26.77
CA TRP A 113 -16.43 -15.41 -27.71
C TRP A 113 -15.63 -15.10 -28.97
N TYR A 114 -14.71 -15.99 -29.29
CA TYR A 114 -13.90 -15.92 -30.51
C TYR A 114 -14.15 -17.13 -31.42
N ALA A 115 -14.48 -16.87 -32.66
CA ALA A 115 -14.62 -17.90 -33.70
C ALA A 115 -13.42 -17.80 -34.65
N PRO A 116 -12.55 -18.84 -34.71
CA PRO A 116 -11.42 -18.83 -35.63
C PRO A 116 -11.93 -18.80 -37.09
N PRO A 117 -11.25 -18.08 -38.00
CA PRO A 117 -11.62 -18.02 -39.40
C PRO A 117 -11.69 -19.39 -40.09
N GLU A 118 -10.83 -20.33 -39.64
CA GLU A 118 -10.76 -21.69 -40.14
C GLU A 118 -11.97 -22.56 -39.71
N SER A 119 -12.62 -22.17 -38.61
CA SER A 119 -13.73 -22.92 -38.02
C SER A 119 -14.85 -21.99 -37.55
N PRO A 120 -15.54 -21.28 -38.47
CA PRO A 120 -16.56 -20.29 -38.11
C PRO A 120 -17.82 -20.88 -37.46
N ALA A 121 -17.96 -22.20 -37.51
CA ALA A 121 -19.05 -22.94 -36.83
C ALA A 121 -18.70 -23.29 -35.37
N GLU A 122 -17.52 -22.92 -34.90
CA GLU A 122 -17.09 -23.13 -33.54
C GLU A 122 -16.65 -21.79 -32.90
N ARG A 123 -16.89 -21.63 -31.62
CA ARG A 123 -16.39 -20.49 -30.88
C ARG A 123 -15.89 -20.90 -29.51
N PHE A 124 -14.90 -20.14 -29.01
CA PHE A 124 -14.24 -20.38 -27.73
C PHE A 124 -14.32 -19.15 -26.87
N LYS A 125 -14.39 -19.36 -25.57
CA LYS A 125 -14.29 -18.35 -24.54
C LYS A 125 -13.35 -18.87 -23.46
N VAL A 126 -12.45 -18.03 -22.96
CA VAL A 126 -11.47 -18.40 -21.95
C VAL A 126 -11.65 -17.51 -20.73
N THR A 127 -11.58 -18.10 -19.55
CA THR A 127 -11.48 -17.37 -18.28
C THR A 127 -10.23 -17.85 -17.57
N VAL A 128 -9.37 -16.91 -17.18
CA VAL A 128 -8.15 -17.17 -16.41
C VAL A 128 -8.32 -16.62 -15.01
N TYR A 129 -7.97 -17.43 -14.01
CA TYR A 129 -7.95 -17.06 -12.61
C TYR A 129 -6.50 -17.13 -12.11
N ILE A 130 -6.00 -16.04 -11.53
CA ILE A 130 -4.70 -15.97 -10.88
C ILE A 130 -4.94 -15.99 -9.38
N LEU A 131 -4.49 -17.05 -8.71
CA LEU A 131 -4.92 -17.40 -7.37
C LEU A 131 -4.07 -16.81 -6.24
N GLY A 132 -2.98 -16.11 -6.58
CA GLY A 132 -2.11 -15.58 -5.55
C GLY A 132 -0.99 -14.69 -6.07
N ARG A 133 -0.13 -14.24 -5.15
CA ARG A 133 1.01 -13.35 -5.44
C ARG A 133 2.29 -14.08 -5.82
N GLU A 134 2.38 -15.37 -5.53
CA GLU A 134 3.56 -16.17 -5.79
C GLU A 134 3.52 -16.81 -7.18
N LEU A 135 4.68 -16.88 -7.84
CA LEU A 135 4.83 -17.61 -9.10
C LEU A 135 4.96 -19.10 -8.82
N ARG A 136 3.81 -19.77 -8.72
CA ARG A 136 3.70 -21.21 -8.43
C ARG A 136 2.94 -21.92 -9.55
N ALA A 137 3.14 -23.22 -9.67
CA ALA A 137 2.46 -24.02 -10.68
C ALA A 137 0.94 -24.08 -10.50
N ASP A 138 0.46 -23.99 -9.26
CA ASP A 138 -0.95 -23.92 -8.89
C ASP A 138 -1.50 -22.49 -8.81
N GLY A 139 -0.68 -21.48 -9.15
CA GLY A 139 -1.04 -20.06 -9.08
C GLY A 139 -1.95 -19.57 -10.22
N VAL A 140 -2.25 -20.40 -11.22
CA VAL A 140 -3.13 -20.07 -12.33
C VAL A 140 -4.11 -21.21 -12.58
N ARG A 141 -5.35 -20.85 -12.92
CA ARG A 141 -6.40 -21.78 -13.37
C ARG A 141 -7.08 -21.23 -14.61
N VAL A 142 -7.35 -22.12 -15.54
CA VAL A 142 -7.99 -21.78 -16.82
C VAL A 142 -9.28 -22.57 -17.00
N ALA A 143 -10.33 -21.87 -17.37
CA ALA A 143 -11.57 -22.47 -17.84
C ALA A 143 -11.77 -22.13 -19.32
N VAL A 144 -11.94 -23.15 -20.15
CA VAL A 144 -12.19 -22.99 -21.59
C VAL A 144 -13.60 -23.48 -21.90
N PHE A 145 -14.36 -22.62 -22.55
CA PHE A 145 -15.72 -22.93 -23.03
C PHE A 145 -15.67 -23.00 -24.51
N ARG A 146 -16.32 -24.01 -25.08
CA ARG A 146 -16.48 -24.22 -26.53
C ARG A 146 -17.93 -24.36 -26.87
N GLN A 147 -18.34 -23.71 -27.92
CA GLN A 147 -19.67 -23.89 -28.52
C GLN A 147 -19.55 -24.20 -29.99
N LYS A 148 -20.50 -24.97 -30.49
CA LYS A 148 -20.66 -25.31 -31.89
C LYS A 148 -22.03 -24.88 -32.38
N ARG A 149 -22.14 -24.59 -33.69
CA ARG A 149 -23.43 -24.45 -34.33
C ARG A 149 -23.45 -25.24 -35.65
N GLU A 150 -24.54 -25.91 -35.90
CA GLU A 150 -24.78 -26.66 -37.15
C GLU A 150 -25.77 -25.91 -38.02
N ASN A 151 -25.47 -25.78 -39.30
CA ASN A 151 -26.37 -25.20 -40.30
C ASN A 151 -27.01 -23.83 -39.95
N GLY A 152 -26.27 -22.97 -39.26
CA GLY A 152 -26.76 -21.65 -38.86
C GLY A 152 -27.76 -21.65 -37.71
N GLN A 153 -27.93 -22.77 -37.01
CA GLN A 153 -28.76 -22.90 -35.80
C GLN A 153 -28.14 -22.21 -34.57
N GLU A 154 -28.80 -22.34 -33.45
CA GLU A 154 -28.34 -21.81 -32.17
C GLU A 154 -27.00 -22.42 -31.75
N TRP A 155 -26.20 -21.64 -30.96
CA TRP A 155 -24.95 -22.13 -30.41
C TRP A 155 -25.21 -23.13 -29.29
N ILE A 156 -24.61 -24.30 -29.38
CA ILE A 156 -24.74 -25.41 -28.41
C ILE A 156 -23.39 -25.64 -27.76
N ASP A 157 -23.37 -25.83 -26.44
CA ASP A 157 -22.15 -26.16 -25.68
C ASP A 157 -21.56 -27.48 -26.19
N ALA A 158 -20.25 -27.48 -26.36
CA ALA A 158 -19.47 -28.62 -26.82
C ALA A 158 -18.28 -28.88 -25.89
N ASN A 159 -17.89 -30.15 -25.76
CA ASN A 159 -16.74 -30.50 -24.99
C ASN A 159 -15.46 -29.88 -25.54
N THR A 160 -14.68 -29.27 -24.67
CA THR A 160 -13.27 -28.93 -24.89
C THR A 160 -12.43 -30.19 -24.76
N GLY A 161 -11.30 -30.29 -25.49
CA GLY A 161 -10.35 -31.39 -25.30
C GLY A 161 -9.89 -31.43 -23.83
N GLU A 162 -9.72 -32.63 -23.27
CA GLU A 162 -9.42 -32.86 -21.87
C GLU A 162 -8.17 -32.08 -21.37
N ASN A 163 -7.19 -31.84 -22.25
CA ASN A 163 -5.93 -31.17 -21.90
C ASN A 163 -5.87 -29.69 -22.33
N THR A 164 -6.92 -29.12 -22.92
CA THR A 164 -6.87 -27.76 -23.48
C THR A 164 -6.61 -26.72 -22.38
N ALA A 165 -7.31 -26.81 -21.26
CA ALA A 165 -7.13 -25.91 -20.14
C ALA A 165 -5.72 -26.04 -19.54
N THR A 166 -5.26 -27.28 -19.29
CA THR A 166 -3.92 -27.55 -18.73
C THR A 166 -2.80 -27.07 -19.66
N SER A 167 -2.93 -27.28 -20.96
CA SER A 167 -1.96 -26.79 -21.94
C SER A 167 -1.86 -25.26 -21.93
N LEU A 168 -2.96 -24.58 -21.73
CA LEU A 168 -2.99 -23.11 -21.62
C LEU A 168 -2.39 -22.63 -20.28
N GLU A 169 -2.67 -23.32 -19.17
CA GLU A 169 -2.04 -23.08 -17.88
C GLU A 169 -0.51 -23.22 -17.98
N ASP A 170 -0.01 -24.29 -18.60
CA ASP A 170 1.42 -24.55 -18.80
C ASP A 170 2.07 -23.49 -19.69
N ALA A 171 1.40 -23.03 -20.74
CA ALA A 171 1.88 -21.95 -21.61
C ALA A 171 2.01 -20.64 -20.84
N ILE A 172 1.02 -20.28 -20.02
CA ILE A 172 1.05 -19.09 -19.15
C ILE A 172 2.19 -19.19 -18.14
N LEU A 173 2.33 -20.33 -17.46
CA LEU A 173 3.38 -20.55 -16.48
C LEU A 173 4.79 -20.48 -17.10
N THR A 174 4.97 -21.02 -18.29
CA THR A 174 6.24 -20.95 -19.02
C THR A 174 6.56 -19.51 -19.37
N ARG A 175 5.60 -18.78 -19.92
CA ARG A 175 5.77 -17.37 -20.26
C ARG A 175 6.06 -16.50 -19.03
N ALA A 176 5.42 -16.77 -17.89
CA ALA A 176 5.65 -16.04 -16.64
C ALA A 176 7.09 -16.25 -16.12
N ARG A 177 7.62 -17.48 -16.22
CA ARG A 177 9.02 -17.79 -15.86
C ARG A 177 10.01 -17.07 -16.78
N GLU A 178 9.75 -17.03 -18.08
CA GLU A 178 10.58 -16.28 -19.05
C GLU A 178 10.64 -14.78 -18.70
N LEU A 179 9.48 -14.18 -18.39
CA LEU A 179 9.40 -12.77 -18.00
C LEU A 179 10.18 -12.50 -16.71
N ARG A 180 10.10 -13.39 -15.72
CA ARG A 180 10.86 -13.29 -14.47
C ARG A 180 12.37 -13.35 -14.72
N VAL A 181 12.83 -14.31 -15.51
CA VAL A 181 14.26 -14.45 -15.85
C VAL A 181 14.77 -13.22 -16.61
N ALA A 182 14.00 -12.71 -17.56
CA ALA A 182 14.36 -11.51 -18.31
C ALA A 182 14.50 -10.28 -17.39
N GLN A 183 13.65 -10.15 -16.37
CA GLN A 183 13.73 -9.05 -15.40
C GLN A 183 14.94 -9.17 -14.48
N SER A 184 15.34 -10.40 -14.10
CA SER A 184 16.50 -10.62 -13.22
C SER A 184 17.85 -10.48 -13.93
N ALA A 185 17.86 -10.45 -15.26
CA ALA A 185 19.08 -10.35 -16.09
C ALA A 185 19.42 -8.91 -16.52
N GLY A 186 18.55 -7.94 -16.26
CA GLY A 186 18.73 -6.51 -16.59
C GLY A 186 18.97 -5.67 -15.37
#